data_1a958c296a2b9a43089917cfdcc974db
#
_entry.id   1a958c296a2b9a43089917cfdcc974db
#
_cell.length_a   1.000
_cell.length_b   1.000
_cell.length_c   1.000
_cell.angle_alpha   90.00
_cell.angle_beta   90.00
_cell.angle_gamma   90.00
#
_symmetry.space_group_name_H-M   'P 1'
#
loop_
_entity.id
_entity.type
_entity.pdbx_description
1 polymer ?
#
loop_
_entity_poly.entity_id
_entity_poly.type
_entity_poly.pdbx_seq_one_letter_code
_entity_poly.pdbx_strand_id
1 'polypeptide(L)'
;KYEEIIKTIDVSWNSIKKKISLISRSSDCDDEIKRSFATNPKQSIFECIHDIFRLHIDGKGNHFPLFTFKYNDIFDKDGKVKKFVEENQDAIYDYFSQYGELMDKSSIFTGGDNSFGTYQLNNLIKSVDDDRFFKASHKIEFRDGTIIDTKSEFKKYVDKSIKEILNNKELKNAFERIDKKLQGNIGLRAFKDTIQQDNNLVVLLADYEHFRKATLLGYLENNYEELESFALLYESKREELRKIIVEANKSVETWRQVIELFN
;
A
#
# COMPACT_ATOMS: atom_id res chain seq x y z
N LYS A 1 3.44 -33.33 -12.56
CA LYS A 1 4.10 -32.17 -13.17
C LYS A 1 3.27 -30.87 -12.98
N TYR A 2 1.98 -30.81 -13.37
CA TYR A 2 1.13 -29.63 -13.16
C TYR A 2 1.04 -29.27 -11.67
N GLU A 3 0.70 -30.23 -10.83
CA GLU A 3 0.58 -30.05 -9.36
C GLU A 3 1.90 -29.64 -8.71
N GLU A 4 3.02 -30.16 -9.18
CA GLU A 4 4.35 -29.77 -8.69
C GLU A 4 4.69 -28.32 -9.00
N ILE A 5 4.33 -27.86 -10.21
CA ILE A 5 4.53 -26.46 -10.61
C ILE A 5 3.71 -25.55 -9.71
N ILE A 6 2.41 -25.83 -9.55
CA ILE A 6 1.52 -25.05 -8.68
C ILE A 6 2.04 -25.06 -7.25
N LYS A 7 2.44 -26.19 -6.72
CA LYS A 7 3.01 -26.31 -5.38
C LYS A 7 4.28 -25.47 -5.20
N THR A 8 5.14 -25.42 -6.21
CA THR A 8 6.37 -24.62 -6.17
C THR A 8 6.05 -23.13 -6.11
N ILE A 9 5.10 -22.65 -6.91
CA ILE A 9 4.63 -21.27 -6.90
C ILE A 9 3.97 -20.93 -5.56
N ASP A 10 3.12 -21.82 -5.05
CA ASP A 10 2.40 -21.66 -3.78
C ASP A 10 3.35 -21.56 -2.59
N VAL A 11 4.38 -22.39 -2.53
CA VAL A 11 5.41 -22.34 -1.47
C VAL A 11 6.13 -20.99 -1.48
N SER A 12 6.51 -20.50 -2.66
CA SER A 12 7.17 -19.19 -2.79
C SER A 12 6.27 -18.05 -2.32
N TRP A 13 5.00 -18.03 -2.76
CA TRP A 13 4.03 -17.02 -2.33
C TRP A 13 3.74 -17.09 -0.83
N ASN A 14 3.54 -18.27 -0.27
CA ASN A 14 3.24 -18.45 1.15
C ASN A 14 4.36 -17.93 2.08
N SER A 15 5.62 -17.93 1.63
CA SER A 15 6.72 -17.30 2.36
C SER A 15 6.54 -15.80 2.49
N ILE A 16 6.22 -15.12 1.40
CA ILE A 16 5.94 -13.67 1.37
C ILE A 16 4.68 -13.35 2.16
N LYS A 17 3.61 -14.09 1.93
CA LYS A 17 2.32 -13.94 2.61
C LYS A 17 2.46 -13.99 4.14
N LYS A 18 3.26 -14.89 4.69
CA LYS A 18 3.53 -14.95 6.13
C LYS A 18 4.15 -13.65 6.66
N LYS A 19 5.11 -13.07 5.93
CA LYS A 19 5.74 -11.81 6.31
C LYS A 19 4.75 -10.65 6.27
N ILE A 20 3.93 -10.58 5.22
CA ILE A 20 2.86 -9.58 5.10
C ILE A 20 1.86 -9.73 6.24
N SER A 21 1.43 -10.95 6.55
CA SER A 21 0.47 -11.21 7.64
C SER A 21 0.99 -10.79 9.01
N LEU A 22 2.29 -10.88 9.25
CA LEU A 22 2.91 -10.40 10.48
C LEU A 22 2.86 -8.87 10.61
N ILE A 23 3.08 -8.14 9.51
CA ILE A 23 3.06 -6.67 9.49
C ILE A 23 1.63 -6.15 9.53
N SER A 24 0.77 -6.66 8.65
CA SER A 24 -0.62 -6.23 8.50
C SER A 24 -1.53 -6.72 9.65
N ARG A 25 -1.08 -7.72 10.40
CA ARG A 25 -1.88 -8.44 11.40
C ARG A 25 -3.22 -8.96 10.84
N SER A 26 -3.21 -9.34 9.56
CA SER A 26 -4.35 -9.93 8.85
C SER A 26 -4.01 -11.34 8.35
N SER A 27 -5.01 -12.24 8.42
CA SER A 27 -4.93 -13.60 7.88
C SER A 27 -5.43 -13.71 6.45
N ASP A 28 -6.10 -12.68 5.93
CA ASP A 28 -6.86 -12.72 4.67
C ASP A 28 -6.15 -11.99 3.52
N CYS A 29 -4.84 -12.01 3.55
CA CYS A 29 -3.97 -11.28 2.63
C CYS A 29 -4.32 -11.48 1.15
N ASP A 30 -4.62 -12.72 0.74
CA ASP A 30 -4.95 -13.04 -0.65
C ASP A 30 -6.25 -12.35 -1.11
N ASP A 31 -7.28 -12.38 -0.25
CA ASP A 31 -8.57 -11.76 -0.55
C ASP A 31 -8.47 -10.23 -0.56
N GLU A 32 -7.70 -9.66 0.35
CA GLU A 32 -7.45 -8.22 0.44
C GLU A 32 -6.71 -7.70 -0.79
N ILE A 33 -5.67 -8.41 -1.24
CA ILE A 33 -4.92 -8.08 -2.45
C ILE A 33 -5.80 -8.23 -3.68
N LYS A 34 -6.51 -9.36 -3.84
CA LYS A 34 -7.42 -9.57 -4.98
C LYS A 34 -8.52 -8.53 -5.04
N ARG A 35 -9.13 -8.17 -3.91
CA ARG A 35 -10.17 -7.12 -3.85
C ARG A 35 -9.65 -5.77 -4.33
N SER A 36 -8.36 -5.48 -4.12
CA SER A 36 -7.75 -4.19 -4.45
C SER A 36 -7.18 -4.11 -5.85
N PHE A 37 -6.72 -5.24 -6.42
CA PHE A 37 -5.90 -5.23 -7.64
C PHE A 37 -6.38 -6.19 -8.73
N ALA A 38 -7.21 -7.20 -8.42
CA ALA A 38 -7.62 -8.15 -9.45
C ALA A 38 -8.40 -7.43 -10.56
N THR A 39 -8.02 -7.70 -11.80
CA THR A 39 -8.64 -7.12 -13.01
C THR A 39 -9.90 -7.86 -13.40
N ASN A 40 -10.06 -9.09 -12.93
CA ASN A 40 -11.27 -9.90 -13.14
C ASN A 40 -11.43 -10.94 -12.01
N PRO A 41 -12.67 -11.42 -11.75
CA PRO A 41 -12.95 -12.35 -10.65
C PRO A 41 -12.23 -13.71 -10.74
N LYS A 42 -11.83 -14.12 -11.96
CA LYS A 42 -11.17 -15.42 -12.22
C LYS A 42 -9.65 -15.34 -12.11
N GLN A 43 -9.08 -14.14 -11.97
CA GLN A 43 -7.65 -13.96 -11.85
C GLN A 43 -7.13 -14.69 -10.60
N SER A 44 -6.10 -15.54 -10.78
CA SER A 44 -5.47 -16.21 -9.65
C SER A 44 -4.69 -15.21 -8.79
N ILE A 45 -4.46 -15.54 -7.52
CA ILE A 45 -3.63 -14.70 -6.65
C ILE A 45 -2.20 -14.57 -7.21
N PHE A 46 -1.66 -15.63 -7.77
CA PHE A 46 -0.30 -15.65 -8.33
C PHE A 46 -0.16 -14.70 -9.53
N GLU A 47 -1.16 -14.70 -10.43
CA GLU A 47 -1.21 -13.76 -11.55
C GLU A 47 -1.39 -12.33 -11.07
N CYS A 48 -2.25 -12.11 -10.09
CA CYS A 48 -2.47 -10.79 -9.50
C CYS A 48 -1.18 -10.22 -8.88
N ILE A 49 -0.43 -11.03 -8.11
CA ILE A 49 0.85 -10.60 -7.51
C ILE A 49 1.90 -10.32 -8.58
N HIS A 50 2.00 -11.16 -9.61
CA HIS A 50 2.92 -10.93 -10.72
C HIS A 50 2.60 -9.60 -11.43
N ASP A 51 1.32 -9.34 -11.71
CA ASP A 51 0.88 -8.09 -12.35
C ASP A 51 1.15 -6.88 -11.47
N ILE A 52 0.91 -6.99 -10.15
CA ILE A 52 1.25 -5.91 -9.20
C ILE A 52 2.74 -5.61 -9.24
N PHE A 53 3.60 -6.63 -9.20
CA PHE A 53 5.04 -6.45 -9.27
C PHE A 53 5.44 -5.70 -10.53
N ARG A 54 5.02 -6.17 -11.70
CA ARG A 54 5.36 -5.59 -13.01
C ARG A 54 4.81 -4.19 -13.24
N LEU A 55 3.61 -3.90 -12.76
CA LEU A 55 2.93 -2.64 -13.03
C LEU A 55 3.23 -1.54 -12.01
N HIS A 56 3.50 -1.90 -10.77
CA HIS A 56 3.57 -0.95 -9.66
C HIS A 56 4.90 -0.90 -8.91
N ILE A 57 5.71 -1.97 -8.95
CA ILE A 57 6.91 -2.09 -8.10
C ILE A 57 8.19 -2.12 -8.93
N ASP A 58 8.27 -3.02 -9.93
CA ASP A 58 9.49 -3.24 -10.72
C ASP A 58 9.94 -1.99 -11.48
N GLY A 59 11.14 -1.51 -11.15
CA GLY A 59 11.78 -0.39 -11.86
C GLY A 59 11.06 0.96 -11.77
N LYS A 60 10.01 1.09 -10.95
CA LYS A 60 9.21 2.32 -10.89
C LYS A 60 9.82 3.42 -10.01
N GLY A 61 10.76 3.08 -9.13
CA GLY A 61 11.32 4.04 -8.16
C GLY A 61 10.29 4.62 -7.19
N ASN A 62 9.06 4.12 -7.22
CA ASN A 62 8.00 4.51 -6.31
C ASN A 62 8.18 3.75 -5.01
N HIS A 63 8.39 4.47 -3.90
CA HIS A 63 8.46 3.87 -2.58
C HIS A 63 7.13 4.05 -1.87
N PHE A 64 6.46 2.94 -1.56
CA PHE A 64 5.20 2.97 -0.84
C PHE A 64 5.44 3.00 0.67
N PRO A 65 4.64 3.75 1.45
CA PRO A 65 4.80 3.81 2.89
C PRO A 65 4.49 2.46 3.54
N LEU A 66 5.33 2.07 4.51
CA LEU A 66 5.11 0.88 5.31
C LEU A 66 4.31 1.26 6.56
N PHE A 67 3.03 0.93 6.59
CA PHE A 67 2.17 1.14 7.74
C PHE A 67 2.21 -0.08 8.69
N THR A 68 2.19 0.20 9.99
CA THR A 68 2.25 -0.82 11.04
C THR A 68 0.95 -0.95 11.86
N PHE A 69 -0.11 -0.20 11.50
CA PHE A 69 -1.42 -0.40 12.08
C PHE A 69 -2.01 -1.76 11.66
N LYS A 70 -2.98 -2.26 12.39
CA LYS A 70 -3.68 -3.47 11.99
C LYS A 70 -4.58 -3.17 10.79
N TYR A 71 -4.32 -3.85 9.66
CA TYR A 71 -4.96 -3.57 8.36
C TYR A 71 -6.48 -3.48 8.45
N ASN A 72 -7.13 -4.44 9.12
CA ASN A 72 -8.58 -4.49 9.25
C ASN A 72 -9.18 -3.42 10.18
N ASP A 73 -8.38 -2.68 10.91
CA ASP A 73 -8.87 -1.55 11.71
C ASP A 73 -9.22 -0.33 10.83
N ILE A 74 -8.59 -0.23 9.64
CA ILE A 74 -8.86 0.81 8.64
C ILE A 74 -9.63 0.25 7.44
N PHE A 75 -9.26 -0.94 6.96
CA PHE A 75 -9.82 -1.56 5.75
C PHE A 75 -10.63 -2.81 6.11
N ASP A 76 -11.69 -2.58 6.89
CA ASP A 76 -12.54 -3.65 7.40
C ASP A 76 -13.28 -4.40 6.28
N LYS A 77 -13.52 -5.71 6.49
CA LYS A 77 -14.19 -6.57 5.52
C LYS A 77 -15.65 -6.17 5.28
N ASP A 78 -16.30 -5.70 6.34
CA ASP A 78 -17.73 -5.32 6.31
C ASP A 78 -17.96 -3.98 5.61
N GLY A 79 -16.89 -3.22 5.31
CA GLY A 79 -16.96 -1.91 4.67
C GLY A 79 -17.54 -0.81 5.55
N LYS A 80 -17.59 -1.00 6.87
CA LYS A 80 -18.15 -0.02 7.82
C LYS A 80 -17.30 1.27 7.85
N VAL A 81 -15.96 1.11 7.83
CA VAL A 81 -15.04 2.26 7.78
C VAL A 81 -15.19 2.99 6.46
N LYS A 82 -15.23 2.26 5.32
CA LYS A 82 -15.47 2.88 4.02
C LYS A 82 -16.76 3.68 3.99
N LYS A 83 -17.85 3.08 4.47
CA LYS A 83 -19.16 3.76 4.56
C LYS A 83 -19.09 5.01 5.43
N PHE A 84 -18.42 4.94 6.59
CA PHE A 84 -18.21 6.10 7.46
C PHE A 84 -17.44 7.21 6.74
N VAL A 85 -16.37 6.88 6.00
CA VAL A 85 -15.59 7.83 5.22
C VAL A 85 -16.45 8.50 4.15
N GLU A 86 -17.24 7.72 3.40
CA GLU A 86 -18.16 8.22 2.37
C GLU A 86 -19.25 9.15 2.94
N GLU A 87 -19.83 8.80 4.10
CA GLU A 87 -20.87 9.61 4.77
C GLU A 87 -20.31 10.87 5.45
N ASN A 88 -19.00 10.97 5.65
CA ASN A 88 -18.35 12.07 6.36
C ASN A 88 -17.25 12.76 5.54
N GLN A 89 -17.33 12.65 4.22
CA GLN A 89 -16.35 13.24 3.30
C GLN A 89 -16.07 14.71 3.61
N ASP A 90 -17.09 15.53 3.86
CA ASP A 90 -16.92 16.97 4.13
C ASP A 90 -15.98 17.22 5.31
N ALA A 91 -16.12 16.46 6.40
CA ALA A 91 -15.28 16.62 7.58
C ALA A 91 -13.85 16.12 7.34
N ILE A 92 -13.68 15.05 6.55
CA ILE A 92 -12.39 14.49 6.18
C ILE A 92 -11.67 15.43 5.22
N TYR A 93 -12.35 15.98 4.21
CA TYR A 93 -11.79 16.97 3.29
C TYR A 93 -11.43 18.28 3.96
N ASP A 94 -12.23 18.74 4.94
CA ASP A 94 -11.90 19.92 5.73
C ASP A 94 -10.59 19.70 6.52
N TYR A 95 -10.43 18.53 7.15
CA TYR A 95 -9.18 18.17 7.81
C TYR A 95 -8.01 18.10 6.82
N PHE A 96 -8.20 17.45 5.67
CA PHE A 96 -7.21 17.33 4.61
C PHE A 96 -6.77 18.71 4.08
N SER A 97 -7.72 19.59 3.81
CA SER A 97 -7.43 20.94 3.31
C SER A 97 -6.63 21.77 4.31
N GLN A 98 -7.04 21.76 5.58
CA GLN A 98 -6.33 22.47 6.65
C GLN A 98 -4.92 21.90 6.86
N TYR A 99 -4.76 20.59 6.80
CA TYR A 99 -3.45 19.94 6.85
C TYR A 99 -2.57 20.40 5.69
N GLY A 100 -3.11 20.38 4.46
CA GLY A 100 -2.42 20.84 3.25
C GLY A 100 -1.94 22.30 3.37
N GLU A 101 -2.81 23.21 3.81
CA GLU A 101 -2.45 24.62 4.02
C GLU A 101 -1.34 24.80 5.06
N LEU A 102 -1.34 24.02 6.13
CA LEU A 102 -0.28 24.06 7.14
C LEU A 102 1.02 23.49 6.60
N MET A 103 0.94 22.43 5.79
CA MET A 103 2.09 21.85 5.11
C MET A 103 2.70 22.87 4.14
N ASP A 104 1.92 23.55 3.32
CA ASP A 104 2.39 24.55 2.37
C ASP A 104 3.06 25.77 3.05
N LYS A 105 2.63 26.10 4.25
CA LYS A 105 3.24 27.15 5.09
C LYS A 105 4.50 26.68 5.84
N SER A 106 4.72 25.38 5.91
CA SER A 106 5.89 24.81 6.59
C SER A 106 7.16 25.00 5.76
N SER A 107 8.31 25.03 6.43
CA SER A 107 9.61 25.15 5.75
C SER A 107 10.05 23.88 5.02
N ILE A 108 9.39 22.75 5.28
CA ILE A 108 9.73 21.47 4.68
C ILE A 108 9.41 21.41 3.20
N PHE A 109 8.38 22.15 2.72
CA PHE A 109 7.85 21.99 1.37
C PHE A 109 8.07 23.22 0.50
N THR A 110 8.63 23.01 -0.68
CA THR A 110 8.65 23.99 -1.76
C THR A 110 7.38 23.84 -2.56
N GLY A 111 6.50 24.85 -2.52
CA GLY A 111 5.24 24.84 -3.26
C GLY A 111 5.44 24.65 -4.76
N GLY A 112 4.54 23.90 -5.33
CA GLY A 112 4.25 23.68 -6.73
C GLY A 112 2.86 23.08 -6.79
N ASP A 113 2.22 23.06 -7.94
CA ASP A 113 0.82 22.65 -8.19
C ASP A 113 0.46 21.20 -7.72
N ASN A 114 1.36 20.51 -7.05
CA ASN A 114 1.14 19.18 -6.52
C ASN A 114 1.04 19.24 -4.99
N SER A 115 -0.10 18.89 -4.46
CA SER A 115 -0.34 18.69 -3.04
C SER A 115 0.70 17.75 -2.45
N PHE A 116 1.59 18.27 -1.62
CA PHE A 116 2.58 17.48 -0.91
C PHE A 116 1.92 16.91 0.34
N GLY A 117 1.46 15.68 0.26
CA GLY A 117 0.84 14.97 1.37
C GLY A 117 1.83 14.07 2.13
N THR A 118 1.34 13.43 3.17
CA THR A 118 2.08 12.46 3.99
C THR A 118 2.76 11.36 3.14
N TYR A 119 2.16 11.00 2.03
CA TYR A 119 2.70 10.04 1.08
C TYR A 119 4.00 10.51 0.43
N GLN A 120 4.02 11.73 -0.12
CA GLN A 120 5.19 12.32 -0.76
C GLN A 120 6.31 12.55 0.25
N LEU A 121 5.95 12.92 1.48
CA LEU A 121 6.91 13.06 2.56
C LEU A 121 7.57 11.72 2.92
N ASN A 122 6.79 10.65 3.02
CA ASN A 122 7.33 9.32 3.28
C ASN A 122 8.24 8.84 2.15
N ASN A 123 7.91 9.17 0.89
CA ASN A 123 8.77 8.88 -0.25
C ASN A 123 10.10 9.65 -0.18
N LEU A 124 10.04 10.92 0.19
CA LEU A 124 11.25 11.73 0.41
C LEU A 124 12.10 11.14 1.53
N ILE A 125 11.48 10.79 2.67
CA ILE A 125 12.18 10.16 3.80
C ILE A 125 12.87 8.87 3.35
N LYS A 126 12.20 8.01 2.59
CA LYS A 126 12.79 6.76 2.09
C LYS A 126 13.92 7.00 1.08
N SER A 127 13.76 7.93 0.14
CA SER A 127 14.81 8.25 -0.84
C SER A 127 16.07 8.83 -0.19
N VAL A 128 15.94 9.48 0.96
CA VAL A 128 17.05 10.00 1.78
C VAL A 128 17.52 8.97 2.82
N ASP A 129 16.69 7.95 3.12
CA ASP A 129 17.00 6.88 4.08
C ASP A 129 18.08 5.91 3.58
N ASP A 130 18.27 5.84 2.27
CA ASP A 130 19.46 5.24 1.69
C ASP A 130 20.67 6.13 2.05
N ASP A 131 21.50 5.65 2.96
CA ASP A 131 22.73 6.32 3.44
C ASP A 131 23.61 6.90 2.32
N ARG A 132 23.37 6.55 1.06
CA ARG A 132 24.14 7.01 -0.11
C ARG A 132 24.02 8.52 -0.35
N PHE A 133 22.84 9.12 -0.11
CA PHE A 133 22.63 10.54 -0.34
C PHE A 133 23.57 11.39 0.52
N PHE A 134 23.53 11.25 1.84
CA PHE A 134 24.38 12.03 2.74
C PHE A 134 25.86 11.57 2.72
N LYS A 135 26.13 10.29 2.49
CA LYS A 135 27.52 9.79 2.31
C LYS A 135 28.20 10.37 1.05
N ALA A 136 27.41 10.73 0.03
CA ALA A 136 27.90 11.46 -1.15
C ALA A 136 28.08 12.97 -0.90
N SER A 137 28.02 13.41 0.36
CA SER A 137 28.16 14.82 0.78
C SER A 137 27.06 15.75 0.25
N HIS A 138 25.92 15.20 -0.15
CA HIS A 138 24.76 16.03 -0.50
C HIS A 138 24.13 16.64 0.75
N LYS A 139 23.56 17.83 0.59
CA LYS A 139 22.88 18.58 1.66
C LYS A 139 21.47 18.92 1.21
N ILE A 140 20.58 19.04 2.18
CA ILE A 140 19.22 19.53 1.96
C ILE A 140 19.12 20.91 2.56
N GLU A 141 18.75 21.91 1.78
CA GLU A 141 18.45 23.26 2.23
C GLU A 141 16.94 23.48 2.22
N PHE A 142 16.42 23.89 3.37
CA PHE A 142 15.00 24.18 3.56
C PHE A 142 14.71 25.66 3.35
N ARG A 143 13.42 26.01 3.15
CA ARG A 143 13.00 27.40 2.91
C ARG A 143 13.38 28.38 4.01
N ASP A 144 13.50 27.93 5.23
CA ASP A 144 13.91 28.75 6.38
C ASP A 144 15.43 28.94 6.47
N GLY A 145 16.17 28.44 5.48
CA GLY A 145 17.64 28.49 5.44
C GLY A 145 18.31 27.38 6.26
N THR A 146 17.57 26.46 6.85
CA THR A 146 18.15 25.32 7.58
C THR A 146 18.83 24.39 6.58
N ILE A 147 20.11 24.10 6.79
CA ILE A 147 20.89 23.18 5.98
C ILE A 147 21.11 21.90 6.80
N ILE A 148 20.80 20.77 6.22
CA ILE A 148 20.93 19.45 6.82
C ILE A 148 21.83 18.57 5.97
N ASP A 149 22.82 17.93 6.58
CA ASP A 149 23.81 17.08 5.93
C ASP A 149 23.86 15.67 6.52
N THR A 150 22.97 15.35 7.46
CA THR A 150 22.85 14.01 8.05
C THR A 150 21.42 13.49 8.04
N LYS A 151 21.28 12.17 7.87
CA LYS A 151 20.00 11.46 7.96
C LYS A 151 19.30 11.69 9.31
N SER A 152 20.06 11.69 10.40
CA SER A 152 19.50 11.85 11.75
C SER A 152 18.89 13.23 11.96
N GLU A 153 19.56 14.28 11.50
CA GLU A 153 19.02 15.65 11.57
C GLU A 153 17.82 15.82 10.66
N PHE A 154 17.85 15.24 9.45
CA PHE A 154 16.73 15.26 8.55
C PHE A 154 15.46 14.65 9.18
N LYS A 155 15.58 13.45 9.76
CA LYS A 155 14.44 12.82 10.45
C LYS A 155 13.93 13.68 11.61
N LYS A 156 14.80 14.18 12.45
CA LYS A 156 14.43 15.05 13.58
C LYS A 156 13.70 16.32 13.13
N TYR A 157 14.20 16.94 12.07
CA TYR A 157 13.60 18.16 11.53
C TYR A 157 12.20 17.90 10.97
N VAL A 158 12.04 16.84 10.18
CA VAL A 158 10.74 16.43 9.63
C VAL A 158 9.76 16.08 10.75
N ASP A 159 10.16 15.25 11.72
CA ASP A 159 9.32 14.86 12.85
C ASP A 159 8.86 16.06 13.68
N LYS A 160 9.75 17.03 13.91
CA LYS A 160 9.43 18.27 14.62
C LYS A 160 8.36 19.06 13.87
N SER A 161 8.54 19.28 12.59
CA SER A 161 7.62 20.07 11.77
C SER A 161 6.25 19.40 11.63
N ILE A 162 6.20 18.07 11.47
CA ILE A 162 4.93 17.33 11.49
C ILE A 162 4.21 17.51 12.84
N LYS A 163 4.94 17.41 13.95
CA LYS A 163 4.37 17.61 15.28
C LYS A 163 3.82 19.02 15.46
N GLU A 164 4.49 20.04 14.93
CA GLU A 164 4.02 21.43 14.98
C GLU A 164 2.71 21.60 14.19
N ILE A 165 2.62 21.01 12.99
CA ILE A 165 1.40 21.00 12.18
C ILE A 165 0.25 20.32 12.94
N LEU A 166 0.47 19.11 13.45
CA LEU A 166 -0.55 18.34 14.18
C LEU A 166 -0.98 19.00 15.50
N ASN A 167 -0.15 19.88 16.06
CA ASN A 167 -0.48 20.66 17.25
C ASN A 167 -1.27 21.94 16.94
N ASN A 168 -1.49 22.28 15.67
CA ASN A 168 -2.29 23.44 15.30
C ASN A 168 -3.71 23.31 15.85
N LYS A 169 -4.24 24.41 16.41
CA LYS A 169 -5.55 24.43 17.08
C LYS A 169 -6.71 24.17 16.13
N GLU A 170 -6.65 24.74 14.93
CA GLU A 170 -7.71 24.59 13.93
C GLU A 170 -7.77 23.16 13.41
N LEU A 171 -6.61 22.57 13.14
CA LEU A 171 -6.51 21.17 12.73
C LEU A 171 -7.01 20.21 13.82
N LYS A 172 -6.69 20.48 15.11
CA LYS A 172 -7.25 19.73 16.24
C LYS A 172 -8.77 19.84 16.30
N ASN A 173 -9.33 21.02 16.10
CA ASN A 173 -10.77 21.20 16.07
C ASN A 173 -11.43 20.44 14.89
N ALA A 174 -10.77 20.39 13.73
CA ALA A 174 -11.24 19.60 12.60
C ALA A 174 -11.22 18.11 12.91
N PHE A 175 -10.17 17.61 13.57
CA PHE A 175 -10.10 16.22 14.02
C PHE A 175 -11.19 15.89 15.05
N GLU A 176 -11.43 16.76 16.04
CA GLU A 176 -12.49 16.55 17.02
C GLU A 176 -13.89 16.44 16.40
N ARG A 177 -14.15 17.10 15.28
CA ARG A 177 -15.42 16.94 14.55
C ARG A 177 -15.59 15.54 14.00
N ILE A 178 -14.51 14.94 13.47
CA ILE A 178 -14.51 13.55 13.00
C ILE A 178 -14.67 12.60 14.20
N ASP A 179 -13.91 12.82 15.27
CA ASP A 179 -13.94 11.99 16.48
C ASP A 179 -15.34 11.95 17.14
N LYS A 180 -16.02 13.09 17.20
CA LYS A 180 -17.40 13.17 17.70
C LYS A 180 -18.37 12.31 16.89
N LYS A 181 -18.21 12.24 15.57
CA LYS A 181 -19.05 11.42 14.70
C LYS A 181 -18.80 9.90 14.89
N LEU A 182 -17.64 9.52 15.41
CA LEU A 182 -17.30 8.15 15.77
C LEU A 182 -17.77 7.73 17.16
N GLN A 183 -18.16 8.72 18.01
CA GLN A 183 -18.64 8.43 19.35
C GLN A 183 -19.92 7.60 19.32
N GLY A 184 -19.96 6.54 20.13
CA GLY A 184 -21.12 5.65 20.21
C GLY A 184 -21.20 4.56 19.14
N ASN A 185 -20.34 4.59 18.12
CA ASN A 185 -20.31 3.54 17.09
C ASN A 185 -19.34 2.42 17.48
N ILE A 186 -19.86 1.39 18.15
CA ILE A 186 -19.06 0.24 18.60
C ILE A 186 -18.36 -0.47 17.44
N GLY A 187 -19.00 -0.51 16.26
CA GLY A 187 -18.45 -1.15 15.06
C GLY A 187 -17.25 -0.44 14.46
N LEU A 188 -16.99 0.83 14.85
CA LEU A 188 -15.85 1.64 14.39
C LEU A 188 -14.84 1.93 15.50
N ARG A 189 -14.92 1.23 16.63
CA ARG A 189 -14.03 1.49 17.78
C ARG A 189 -12.55 1.29 17.43
N ALA A 190 -12.21 0.19 16.79
CA ALA A 190 -10.83 -0.09 16.38
C ALA A 190 -10.29 0.96 15.41
N PHE A 191 -11.12 1.37 14.44
CA PHE A 191 -10.80 2.48 13.53
C PHE A 191 -10.54 3.79 14.29
N LYS A 192 -11.46 4.16 15.21
CA LYS A 192 -11.30 5.34 16.05
C LYS A 192 -9.98 5.31 16.83
N ASP A 193 -9.71 4.21 17.53
CA ASP A 193 -8.49 4.06 18.32
C ASP A 193 -7.22 4.20 17.46
N THR A 194 -7.26 3.69 16.23
CA THR A 194 -6.14 3.75 15.29
C THR A 194 -5.89 5.18 14.80
N ILE A 195 -6.92 5.93 14.39
CA ILE A 195 -6.73 7.32 13.94
C ILE A 195 -6.42 8.29 15.08
N GLN A 196 -6.82 7.97 16.32
CA GLN A 196 -6.42 8.75 17.50
C GLN A 196 -4.94 8.56 17.86
N GLN A 197 -4.37 7.37 17.57
CA GLN A 197 -2.94 7.11 17.75
C GLN A 197 -2.09 7.81 16.67
N ASP A 198 -2.61 7.93 15.46
CA ASP A 198 -1.96 8.61 14.34
C ASP A 198 -2.96 9.43 13.52
N ASN A 199 -3.10 10.70 13.84
CA ASN A 199 -4.00 11.62 13.16
C ASN A 199 -3.62 11.88 11.68
N ASN A 200 -2.37 11.57 11.26
CA ASN A 200 -1.97 11.66 9.86
C ASN A 200 -2.77 10.70 8.97
N LEU A 201 -3.25 9.60 9.52
CA LEU A 201 -4.07 8.64 8.77
C LEU A 201 -5.35 9.27 8.22
N VAL A 202 -5.90 10.29 8.92
CA VAL A 202 -7.11 11.01 8.47
C VAL A 202 -6.89 11.71 7.13
N VAL A 203 -5.68 12.25 6.90
CA VAL A 203 -5.34 12.88 5.63
C VAL A 203 -5.42 11.87 4.47
N LEU A 204 -5.01 10.63 4.72
CA LEU A 204 -5.01 9.56 3.72
C LEU A 204 -6.43 9.04 3.42
N LEU A 205 -7.38 9.21 4.34
CA LEU A 205 -8.77 8.81 4.16
C LEU A 205 -9.50 9.65 3.10
N ALA A 206 -8.98 10.82 2.73
CA ALA A 206 -9.54 11.63 1.65
C ALA A 206 -9.57 10.87 0.30
N ASP A 207 -8.62 9.93 0.10
CA ASP A 207 -8.67 8.95 -0.99
C ASP A 207 -8.51 7.54 -0.42
N TYR A 208 -9.60 7.01 0.11
CA TYR A 208 -9.64 5.71 0.79
C TYR A 208 -9.13 4.55 -0.07
N GLU A 209 -9.50 4.53 -1.36
CA GLU A 209 -9.10 3.45 -2.26
C GLU A 209 -7.61 3.52 -2.62
N HIS A 210 -7.09 4.71 -2.85
CA HIS A 210 -5.66 4.91 -3.05
C HIS A 210 -4.87 4.54 -1.79
N PHE A 211 -5.33 4.95 -0.62
CA PHE A 211 -4.71 4.62 0.66
C PHE A 211 -4.65 3.10 0.88
N ARG A 212 -5.75 2.39 0.60
CA ARG A 212 -5.80 0.93 0.69
C ARG A 212 -4.78 0.26 -0.22
N LYS A 213 -4.72 0.68 -1.50
CA LYS A 213 -3.75 0.16 -2.47
C LYS A 213 -2.32 0.47 -2.08
N ALA A 214 -2.02 1.70 -1.69
CA ALA A 214 -0.70 2.11 -1.26
C ALA A 214 -0.21 1.32 -0.05
N THR A 215 -1.10 1.03 0.91
CA THR A 215 -0.78 0.20 2.08
C THR A 215 -0.36 -1.22 1.67
N LEU A 216 -1.12 -1.87 0.79
CA LEU A 216 -0.79 -3.21 0.31
C LEU A 216 0.51 -3.23 -0.51
N LEU A 217 0.71 -2.22 -1.36
CA LEU A 217 1.96 -2.06 -2.12
C LEU A 217 3.16 -1.86 -1.19
N GLY A 218 3.02 -1.10 -0.11
CA GLY A 218 4.06 -0.95 0.91
C GLY A 218 4.44 -2.28 1.58
N TYR A 219 3.47 -3.13 1.88
CA TYR A 219 3.74 -4.47 2.42
C TYR A 219 4.46 -5.37 1.41
N LEU A 220 4.09 -5.32 0.14
CA LEU A 220 4.73 -6.08 -0.93
C LEU A 220 6.15 -5.58 -1.19
N GLU A 221 6.33 -4.28 -1.35
CA GLU A 221 7.63 -3.65 -1.61
C GLU A 221 8.63 -3.86 -0.47
N ASN A 222 8.15 -3.92 0.79
CA ASN A 222 9.00 -4.23 1.94
C ASN A 222 9.63 -5.63 1.88
N ASN A 223 9.15 -6.50 0.97
CA ASN A 223 9.68 -7.82 0.68
C ASN A 223 10.14 -7.92 -0.78
N TYR A 224 10.79 -6.87 -1.29
CA TYR A 224 11.11 -6.71 -2.71
C TYR A 224 11.89 -7.92 -3.29
N GLU A 225 12.95 -8.36 -2.65
CA GLU A 225 13.82 -9.43 -3.16
C GLU A 225 13.07 -10.76 -3.33
N GLU A 226 12.23 -11.12 -2.34
CA GLU A 226 11.43 -12.33 -2.45
C GLU A 226 10.29 -12.17 -3.46
N LEU A 227 9.72 -10.97 -3.56
CA LEU A 227 8.67 -10.66 -4.52
C LEU A 227 9.20 -10.70 -5.96
N GLU A 228 10.39 -10.17 -6.21
CA GLU A 228 11.09 -10.28 -7.50
C GLU A 228 11.37 -11.76 -7.85
N SER A 229 11.92 -12.50 -6.90
CA SER A 229 12.16 -13.93 -7.06
C SER A 229 10.88 -14.71 -7.38
N PHE A 230 9.77 -14.37 -6.70
CA PHE A 230 8.44 -14.94 -7.00
C PHE A 230 7.97 -14.57 -8.41
N ALA A 231 8.10 -13.33 -8.83
CA ALA A 231 7.66 -12.87 -10.15
C ALA A 231 8.40 -13.59 -11.28
N LEU A 232 9.72 -13.72 -11.16
CA LEU A 232 10.55 -14.45 -12.12
C LEU A 232 10.21 -15.96 -12.16
N LEU A 233 10.01 -16.57 -10.98
CA LEU A 233 9.56 -17.96 -10.87
C LEU A 233 8.21 -18.15 -11.55
N TYR A 234 7.23 -17.30 -11.25
CA TYR A 234 5.89 -17.37 -11.82
C TYR A 234 5.92 -17.23 -13.35
N GLU A 235 6.66 -16.26 -13.88
CA GLU A 235 6.79 -16.03 -15.33
C GLU A 235 7.36 -17.27 -16.02
N SER A 236 8.45 -17.85 -15.50
CA SER A 236 9.03 -19.09 -15.99
C SER A 236 8.05 -20.27 -15.97
N LYS A 237 7.31 -20.43 -14.86
CA LYS A 237 6.36 -21.53 -14.68
C LYS A 237 5.06 -21.35 -15.44
N ARG A 238 4.63 -20.11 -15.67
CA ARG A 238 3.45 -19.79 -16.48
C ARG A 238 3.58 -20.32 -17.91
N GLU A 239 4.74 -20.18 -18.53
CA GLU A 239 4.99 -20.73 -19.87
C GLU A 239 5.00 -22.27 -19.88
N GLU A 240 5.53 -22.88 -18.83
CA GLU A 240 5.49 -24.35 -18.67
C GLU A 240 4.03 -24.85 -18.50
N LEU A 241 3.24 -24.16 -17.67
CA LEU A 241 1.80 -24.45 -17.49
C LEU A 241 1.01 -24.30 -18.79
N ARG A 242 1.26 -23.24 -19.57
CA ARG A 242 0.61 -23.05 -20.88
C ARG A 242 0.87 -24.22 -21.82
N LYS A 243 2.13 -24.69 -21.90
CA LYS A 243 2.47 -25.84 -22.72
C LYS A 243 1.71 -27.09 -22.30
N ILE A 244 1.64 -27.39 -21.00
CA ILE A 244 0.91 -28.54 -20.45
C ILE A 244 -0.59 -28.45 -20.81
N ILE A 245 -1.20 -27.28 -20.67
CA ILE A 245 -2.62 -27.05 -20.99
C ILE A 245 -2.87 -27.26 -22.51
N VAL A 246 -1.99 -26.73 -23.35
CA VAL A 246 -2.10 -26.91 -24.81
C VAL A 246 -1.99 -28.36 -25.18
N GLU A 247 -1.05 -29.12 -24.62
CA GLU A 247 -0.88 -30.57 -24.85
C GLU A 247 -2.11 -31.36 -24.36
N ALA A 248 -2.62 -31.03 -23.17
CA ALA A 248 -3.83 -31.67 -22.64
C ALA A 248 -5.04 -31.42 -23.53
N ASN A 249 -5.25 -30.21 -24.01
CA ASN A 249 -6.35 -29.86 -24.91
C ASN A 249 -6.24 -30.58 -26.25
N LYS A 250 -5.03 -30.71 -26.81
CA LYS A 250 -4.82 -31.50 -28.03
C LYS A 250 -5.19 -32.97 -27.81
N SER A 251 -4.83 -33.53 -26.67
CA SER A 251 -5.16 -34.94 -26.34
C SER A 251 -6.68 -35.14 -26.22
N VAL A 252 -7.39 -34.20 -25.58
CA VAL A 252 -8.87 -34.21 -25.45
C VAL A 252 -9.52 -34.16 -26.83
N GLU A 253 -9.05 -33.30 -27.73
CA GLU A 253 -9.59 -33.19 -29.09
C GLU A 253 -9.34 -34.47 -29.88
N THR A 254 -8.16 -35.07 -29.77
CA THR A 254 -7.87 -36.35 -30.39
C THR A 254 -8.81 -37.46 -29.88
N TRP A 255 -9.05 -37.54 -28.57
CA TRP A 255 -10.00 -38.49 -28.00
C TRP A 255 -11.43 -38.27 -28.50
N ARG A 256 -11.88 -37.00 -28.64
CA ARG A 256 -13.19 -36.67 -29.20
C ARG A 256 -13.32 -37.21 -30.64
N GLN A 257 -12.33 -36.96 -31.49
CA GLN A 257 -12.31 -37.47 -32.87
C GLN A 257 -12.34 -39.00 -32.91
N VAL A 258 -11.59 -39.68 -32.03
CA VAL A 258 -11.65 -41.13 -31.92
C VAL A 258 -13.04 -41.63 -31.53
N ILE A 259 -13.69 -41.01 -30.54
CA ILE A 259 -15.06 -41.39 -30.14
C ILE A 259 -16.07 -41.18 -31.29
N GLU A 260 -15.94 -40.08 -32.05
CA GLU A 260 -16.82 -39.80 -33.21
C GLU A 260 -16.63 -40.80 -34.35
N LEU A 261 -15.45 -41.45 -34.48
CA LEU A 261 -15.21 -42.51 -35.46
C LEU A 261 -15.83 -43.87 -35.08
N PHE A 262 -16.15 -44.07 -33.80
CA PHE A 262 -16.74 -45.30 -33.28
C PHE A 262 -18.26 -45.21 -33.03
N ASN A 263 -18.88 -44.05 -33.25
CA ASN A 263 -20.35 -43.85 -33.23
C ASN A 263 -20.90 -43.66 -34.64
#